data_d86fdf5f4102212e61424eb1241d7105
#
_entry.id   d86fdf5f4102212e61424eb1241d7105
#
_cell.length_a   1.000
_cell.length_b   1.000
_cell.length_c   1.000
_cell.angle_alpha   90.00
_cell.angle_beta   90.00
_cell.angle_gamma   90.00
#
_symmetry.space_group_name_H-M   'P 1'
#
loop_
_entity.id
_entity.type
_entity.pdbx_description
1 polymer ?
#
loop_
_entity_poly.entity_id
_entity_poly.type
_entity_poly.pdbx_seq_one_letter_code
_entity_poly.pdbx_strand_id
1 'polypeptide(L)'
;ICDDADDDDDNDGVLDADDADPFDNMVCSDTDGDGCDDCSSGIYDPSNDGPDDDGDGICNSYIISGRTVYIVGESHNSEGNLTACYWVDGSRVELPGGDWATDIFISNGTVYTSGTSGANACYWINEARYDLPGDGGEAEAIVVDGSDVYVAGWYNNGSCYWKNQQKFDLTTNAESQAFAVGIRSNGDVYVGGYYMNNHHYY
;
A
#
# COMPACT_ATOMS: atom_id res chain seq x y z
N ILE A 1 20.47 24.03 -28.51
CA ILE A 1 21.84 23.81 -29.00
C ILE A 1 22.73 23.93 -27.79
N CYS A 2 23.12 22.77 -27.24
CA CYS A 2 24.10 22.68 -26.15
C CYS A 2 25.40 23.37 -26.58
N ASP A 3 25.73 24.52 -26.06
CA ASP A 3 27.08 25.04 -26.19
C ASP A 3 27.45 26.01 -25.05
N ASP A 4 28.71 26.16 -24.82
CA ASP A 4 29.33 27.08 -23.83
C ASP A 4 28.93 28.59 -24.02
N ALA A 5 27.93 28.90 -24.83
CA ALA A 5 27.46 30.24 -25.17
C ALA A 5 25.97 30.45 -24.95
N ASP A 6 25.24 29.40 -24.59
CA ASP A 6 23.87 29.46 -24.08
C ASP A 6 23.92 29.37 -22.58
N ASP A 7 23.31 30.27 -21.86
CA ASP A 7 23.32 30.34 -20.40
C ASP A 7 22.07 29.65 -19.81
N ASP A 8 21.20 29.03 -20.65
CA ASP A 8 19.94 28.32 -20.32
C ASP A 8 19.71 27.24 -21.40
N ASP A 9 20.41 26.10 -21.26
CA ASP A 9 20.58 25.08 -22.31
C ASP A 9 19.29 24.35 -22.68
N ASP A 10 18.32 24.24 -21.79
CA ASP A 10 17.04 23.57 -22.01
C ASP A 10 15.84 24.51 -22.14
N ASN A 11 16.08 25.83 -21.94
CA ASN A 11 15.14 26.91 -22.10
C ASN A 11 13.91 26.85 -21.19
N ASP A 12 14.09 26.39 -19.96
CA ASP A 12 13.03 26.39 -18.93
C ASP A 12 12.87 27.76 -18.24
N GLY A 13 13.85 28.65 -18.37
CA GLY A 13 13.88 30.00 -17.81
C GLY A 13 14.75 30.13 -16.56
N VAL A 14 15.44 29.09 -16.14
CA VAL A 14 16.50 29.09 -15.13
C VAL A 14 17.85 29.01 -15.82
N LEU A 15 18.84 29.72 -15.33
CA LEU A 15 20.18 29.69 -15.91
C LEU A 15 20.88 28.40 -15.47
N ASP A 16 21.71 27.80 -16.32
CA ASP A 16 22.50 26.60 -16.06
C ASP A 16 23.23 26.60 -14.71
N ALA A 17 23.68 27.77 -14.29
CA ALA A 17 24.43 27.93 -13.03
C ALA A 17 23.56 27.79 -11.75
N ASP A 18 22.27 28.02 -11.90
CA ASP A 18 21.26 28.01 -10.83
C ASP A 18 20.28 26.82 -10.98
N ASP A 19 20.46 26.00 -12.02
CA ASP A 19 19.65 24.88 -12.42
C ASP A 19 20.20 23.54 -11.86
N ALA A 20 19.31 22.69 -11.36
CA ALA A 20 19.66 21.37 -10.84
C ALA A 20 19.97 20.34 -11.94
N ASP A 21 19.35 20.46 -13.12
CA ASP A 21 19.67 19.66 -14.32
C ASP A 21 19.54 20.49 -15.61
N PRO A 22 20.60 21.23 -16.00
CA PRO A 22 20.61 22.19 -17.12
C PRO A 22 20.24 21.63 -18.49
N PHE A 23 19.89 20.35 -18.60
CA PHE A 23 19.50 19.68 -19.85
C PHE A 23 18.12 19.08 -19.81
N ASP A 24 17.40 19.18 -18.68
CA ASP A 24 16.04 18.66 -18.49
C ASP A 24 15.11 19.77 -18.03
N ASN A 25 14.39 20.38 -18.94
CA ASN A 25 13.47 21.49 -18.70
C ASN A 25 12.30 21.20 -17.78
N MET A 26 12.28 20.03 -17.14
CA MET A 26 11.30 19.62 -16.12
C MET A 26 11.91 19.60 -14.70
N VAL A 27 13.20 19.92 -14.57
CA VAL A 27 13.95 19.83 -13.30
C VAL A 27 14.86 21.04 -13.17
N CYS A 28 14.58 21.96 -12.26
CA CYS A 28 15.45 23.12 -12.04
C CYS A 28 15.70 23.46 -10.56
N SER A 29 14.67 23.69 -9.77
CA SER A 29 14.78 24.17 -8.39
C SER A 29 13.48 23.96 -7.63
N ASP A 30 13.54 24.14 -6.30
CA ASP A 30 12.39 24.21 -5.40
C ASP A 30 12.59 25.48 -4.57
N THR A 31 12.16 26.62 -5.10
CA THR A 31 12.49 27.95 -4.55
C THR A 31 11.61 28.31 -3.36
N ASP A 32 10.36 27.86 -3.34
CA ASP A 32 9.42 28.14 -2.25
C ASP A 32 9.42 27.06 -1.17
N GLY A 33 10.07 25.90 -1.43
CA GLY A 33 10.36 24.86 -0.47
C GLY A 33 9.15 23.96 -0.19
N ASP A 34 8.23 23.85 -1.14
CA ASP A 34 7.02 23.06 -1.02
C ASP A 34 7.19 21.59 -1.47
N GLY A 35 8.36 21.27 -2.07
CA GLY A 35 8.74 19.92 -2.51
C GLY A 35 8.34 19.59 -3.93
N CYS A 36 7.71 20.50 -4.69
CA CYS A 36 7.62 20.44 -6.15
C CYS A 36 8.87 21.05 -6.79
N ASP A 37 9.15 20.65 -8.00
CA ASP A 37 10.14 21.31 -8.82
C ASP A 37 9.49 22.46 -9.59
N ASP A 38 10.03 23.67 -9.45
CA ASP A 38 9.52 24.91 -10.06
C ASP A 38 9.39 24.83 -11.58
N CYS A 39 10.08 23.86 -12.22
CA CYS A 39 10.06 23.61 -13.66
C CYS A 39 9.24 22.39 -14.08
N SER A 40 8.44 21.81 -13.20
CA SER A 40 7.63 20.61 -13.47
C SER A 40 6.68 20.74 -14.67
N SER A 41 6.37 21.95 -15.11
CA SER A 41 5.59 22.25 -16.30
C SER A 41 6.43 22.48 -17.57
N GLY A 42 7.77 22.42 -17.47
CA GLY A 42 8.72 22.75 -18.52
C GLY A 42 9.04 24.25 -18.65
N ILE A 43 8.62 25.04 -17.67
CA ILE A 43 8.90 26.49 -17.55
C ILE A 43 8.88 26.83 -16.07
N TYR A 44 9.83 27.63 -15.60
CA TYR A 44 9.93 28.12 -14.24
C TYR A 44 8.65 28.88 -13.78
N ASP A 45 7.90 28.29 -12.88
CA ASP A 45 6.68 28.88 -12.29
C ASP A 45 6.44 28.30 -10.88
N PRO A 46 7.13 28.79 -9.82
CA PRO A 46 6.99 28.32 -8.44
C PRO A 46 5.56 28.42 -7.85
N SER A 47 4.67 29.14 -8.52
CA SER A 47 3.29 29.29 -8.05
C SER A 47 2.31 28.29 -8.67
N ASN A 48 2.80 27.46 -9.62
CA ASN A 48 1.99 26.51 -10.37
C ASN A 48 2.84 25.29 -10.82
N ASP A 49 3.68 24.82 -9.95
CA ASP A 49 4.66 23.77 -10.16
C ASP A 49 4.15 22.37 -9.76
N GLY A 50 3.00 22.29 -9.08
CA GLY A 50 2.35 21.05 -8.76
C GLY A 50 1.03 21.20 -8.01
N PRO A 51 0.25 20.14 -7.85
CA PRO A 51 -0.96 20.17 -7.04
C PRO A 51 -0.63 20.10 -5.55
N ASP A 52 -1.27 20.95 -4.74
CA ASP A 52 -1.36 20.90 -3.29
C ASP A 52 -2.86 20.76 -2.95
N ASP A 53 -3.37 19.52 -2.91
CA ASP A 53 -4.80 19.25 -2.81
C ASP A 53 -5.37 19.48 -1.41
N ASP A 54 -4.54 19.45 -0.36
CA ASP A 54 -4.96 19.66 1.02
C ASP A 54 -4.58 21.04 1.58
N GLY A 55 -3.77 21.83 0.84
CA GLY A 55 -3.42 23.19 1.15
C GLY A 55 -2.45 23.33 2.33
N ASP A 56 -1.62 22.29 2.58
CA ASP A 56 -0.66 22.30 3.68
C ASP A 56 0.69 22.96 3.31
N GLY A 57 0.85 23.38 2.06
CA GLY A 57 2.05 24.01 1.52
C GLY A 57 3.16 23.01 1.21
N ILE A 58 2.82 21.74 1.06
CA ILE A 58 3.71 20.67 0.59
C ILE A 58 3.11 20.12 -0.70
N CYS A 59 3.90 20.18 -1.76
CA CYS A 59 3.48 19.64 -3.03
C CYS A 59 3.13 18.15 -2.95
N ASN A 60 2.03 17.77 -3.60
CA ASN A 60 1.66 16.37 -3.81
C ASN A 60 2.62 15.61 -4.74
N SER A 61 3.92 15.93 -4.78
CA SER A 61 4.93 15.44 -5.72
C SER A 61 5.08 13.92 -5.81
N TYR A 62 4.40 13.16 -4.95
CA TYR A 62 4.30 11.71 -5.02
C TYR A 62 2.96 11.19 -5.53
N ILE A 63 2.02 12.04 -5.89
CA ILE A 63 0.84 11.60 -6.62
C ILE A 63 1.27 11.42 -8.08
N ILE A 64 1.67 10.21 -8.43
CA ILE A 64 1.84 9.81 -9.83
C ILE A 64 0.52 10.13 -10.51
N SER A 65 0.45 11.23 -11.26
CA SER A 65 -0.80 11.80 -11.78
C SER A 65 -1.62 10.71 -12.49
N GLY A 66 -2.86 10.50 -12.02
CA GLY A 66 -3.77 9.47 -12.51
C GLY A 66 -3.61 8.08 -11.88
N ARG A 67 -2.86 7.93 -10.77
CA ARG A 67 -2.82 6.68 -10.00
C ARG A 67 -3.36 6.90 -8.59
N THR A 68 -4.27 6.05 -8.18
CA THR A 68 -4.78 6.00 -6.81
C THR A 68 -3.82 5.25 -5.91
N VAL A 69 -3.45 5.84 -4.78
CA VAL A 69 -2.60 5.22 -3.76
C VAL A 69 -3.48 4.65 -2.65
N TYR A 70 -3.26 3.38 -2.32
CA TYR A 70 -3.93 2.71 -1.22
C TYR A 70 -2.90 2.33 -0.16
N ILE A 71 -3.21 2.65 1.09
CA ILE A 71 -2.41 2.28 2.26
C ILE A 71 -3.34 1.56 3.22
N VAL A 72 -2.87 0.49 3.86
CA VAL A 72 -3.64 -0.28 4.84
C VAL A 72 -2.95 -0.26 6.20
N GLY A 73 -3.72 -0.33 7.28
CA GLY A 73 -3.20 -0.38 8.64
C GLY A 73 -4.27 -0.13 9.70
N GLU A 74 -3.86 0.52 10.77
CA GLU A 74 -4.71 0.90 11.89
C GLU A 74 -4.54 2.36 12.26
N SER A 75 -5.56 2.94 12.86
CA SER A 75 -5.53 4.32 13.35
C SER A 75 -6.53 4.49 14.49
N HIS A 76 -6.29 5.47 15.36
CA HIS A 76 -7.26 5.79 16.39
C HIS A 76 -8.49 6.48 15.78
N ASN A 77 -9.67 6.04 16.19
CA ASN A 77 -10.92 6.71 15.84
C ASN A 77 -11.14 7.95 16.75
N SER A 78 -12.25 8.66 16.54
CA SER A 78 -12.60 9.86 17.31
C SER A 78 -12.80 9.62 18.82
N GLU A 79 -13.00 8.37 19.23
CA GLU A 79 -13.15 7.94 20.62
C GLU A 79 -11.81 7.52 21.25
N GLY A 80 -10.72 7.50 20.47
CA GLY A 80 -9.39 7.08 20.90
C GLY A 80 -9.19 5.56 20.87
N ASN A 81 -10.09 4.79 20.27
CA ASN A 81 -9.94 3.35 20.08
C ASN A 81 -9.15 3.06 18.80
N LEU A 82 -8.27 2.10 18.85
CA LEU A 82 -7.55 1.59 17.67
C LEU A 82 -8.53 0.84 16.78
N THR A 83 -8.56 1.15 15.50
CA THR A 83 -9.45 0.53 14.50
C THR A 83 -8.70 0.26 13.21
N ALA A 84 -9.03 -0.86 12.58
CA ALA A 84 -8.56 -1.19 11.24
C ALA A 84 -9.06 -0.14 10.22
N CYS A 85 -8.22 0.25 9.31
CA CYS A 85 -8.57 1.21 8.26
C CYS A 85 -7.66 1.06 7.04
N TYR A 86 -8.06 1.69 5.94
CA TYR A 86 -7.18 1.97 4.83
C TYR A 86 -7.32 3.44 4.41
N TRP A 87 -6.39 3.94 3.64
CA TRP A 87 -6.42 5.27 3.05
C TRP A 87 -6.44 5.16 1.54
N VAL A 88 -7.19 6.04 0.90
CA VAL A 88 -7.23 6.23 -0.55
C VAL A 88 -6.87 7.68 -0.81
N ASP A 89 -5.73 7.92 -1.44
CA ASP A 89 -5.21 9.28 -1.71
C ASP A 89 -5.32 10.19 -0.47
N GLY A 90 -4.82 9.69 0.67
CA GLY A 90 -4.84 10.37 1.96
C GLY A 90 -6.16 10.32 2.73
N SER A 91 -7.30 10.02 2.08
CA SER A 91 -8.61 9.94 2.74
C SER A 91 -8.79 8.62 3.48
N ARG A 92 -9.02 8.68 4.79
CA ARG A 92 -9.19 7.50 5.65
C ARG A 92 -10.57 6.85 5.47
N VAL A 93 -10.59 5.53 5.32
CA VAL A 93 -11.80 4.69 5.32
C VAL A 93 -11.68 3.69 6.48
N GLU A 94 -12.64 3.71 7.40
CA GLU A 94 -12.69 2.78 8.54
C GLU A 94 -13.23 1.42 8.11
N LEU A 95 -12.61 0.35 8.64
CA LEU A 95 -13.05 -1.04 8.44
C LEU A 95 -13.86 -1.49 9.66
N PRO A 96 -15.19 -1.59 9.55
CA PRO A 96 -16.06 -1.81 10.71
C PRO A 96 -15.74 -3.08 11.47
N GLY A 97 -15.59 -2.93 12.79
CA GLY A 97 -15.36 -4.03 13.73
C GLY A 97 -14.00 -4.70 13.60
N GLY A 98 -13.04 -4.08 12.92
CA GLY A 98 -11.65 -4.54 12.87
C GLY A 98 -10.77 -3.77 13.83
N ASP A 99 -9.76 -4.46 14.35
CA ASP A 99 -8.73 -3.85 15.19
C ASP A 99 -7.47 -3.56 14.36
N TRP A 100 -7.14 -4.44 13.43
CA TRP A 100 -5.92 -4.37 12.63
C TRP A 100 -6.19 -4.80 11.18
N ALA A 101 -5.66 -4.07 10.21
CA ALA A 101 -5.66 -4.44 8.80
C ALA A 101 -4.21 -4.63 8.32
N THR A 102 -3.96 -5.74 7.62
CA THR A 102 -2.62 -6.26 7.32
C THR A 102 -2.21 -6.14 5.86
N ASP A 103 -3.15 -6.39 4.94
CA ASP A 103 -2.89 -6.35 3.50
C ASP A 103 -4.11 -5.85 2.72
N ILE A 104 -3.86 -5.32 1.53
CA ILE A 104 -4.87 -4.73 0.67
C ILE A 104 -4.68 -5.16 -0.79
N PHE A 105 -5.76 -5.55 -1.43
CA PHE A 105 -5.80 -5.92 -2.84
C PHE A 105 -6.94 -5.20 -3.55
N ILE A 106 -6.67 -4.67 -4.73
CA ILE A 106 -7.66 -3.93 -5.52
C ILE A 106 -7.96 -4.71 -6.80
N SER A 107 -9.24 -5.02 -7.02
CA SER A 107 -9.70 -5.66 -8.26
C SER A 107 -10.95 -4.96 -8.78
N ASN A 108 -10.87 -4.44 -10.01
CA ASN A 108 -11.99 -3.77 -10.69
C ASN A 108 -12.69 -2.70 -9.84
N GLY A 109 -11.90 -1.89 -9.10
CA GLY A 109 -12.40 -0.83 -8.23
C GLY A 109 -12.99 -1.32 -6.89
N THR A 110 -12.97 -2.62 -6.63
CA THR A 110 -13.34 -3.20 -5.34
C THR A 110 -12.11 -3.35 -4.46
N VAL A 111 -12.19 -2.90 -3.22
CA VAL A 111 -11.13 -2.98 -2.22
C VAL A 111 -11.33 -4.24 -1.38
N TYR A 112 -10.30 -5.06 -1.28
CA TYR A 112 -10.22 -6.25 -0.44
C TYR A 112 -9.13 -6.04 0.59
N THR A 113 -9.42 -6.25 1.86
CA THR A 113 -8.46 -6.01 2.96
C THR A 113 -8.49 -7.20 3.91
N SER A 114 -7.32 -7.74 4.26
CA SER A 114 -7.18 -8.77 5.33
C SER A 114 -6.89 -8.11 6.67
N GLY A 115 -7.11 -8.86 7.76
CA GLY A 115 -6.78 -8.39 9.11
C GLY A 115 -7.44 -9.17 10.23
N THR A 116 -7.62 -8.51 11.39
CA THR A 116 -8.16 -9.11 12.61
C THR A 116 -9.32 -8.31 13.20
N SER A 117 -10.18 -9.03 13.91
CA SER A 117 -11.23 -8.50 14.78
C SER A 117 -11.21 -9.24 16.11
N GLY A 118 -10.81 -8.60 17.18
CA GLY A 118 -10.47 -9.26 18.43
C GLY A 118 -9.28 -10.21 18.23
N ALA A 119 -9.49 -11.48 18.53
CA ALA A 119 -8.48 -12.52 18.31
C ALA A 119 -8.73 -13.36 17.04
N ASN A 120 -9.59 -12.92 16.12
CA ASN A 120 -10.02 -13.73 14.99
C ASN A 120 -9.60 -13.10 13.67
N ALA A 121 -9.16 -13.95 12.74
CA ALA A 121 -8.87 -13.58 11.37
C ALA A 121 -10.16 -13.18 10.64
N CYS A 122 -10.09 -12.13 9.85
CA CYS A 122 -11.18 -11.68 9.00
C CYS A 122 -10.64 -10.98 7.73
N TYR A 123 -11.54 -10.69 6.81
CA TYR A 123 -11.26 -9.81 5.69
C TYR A 123 -12.47 -8.92 5.41
N TRP A 124 -12.26 -7.87 4.64
CA TRP A 124 -13.33 -6.97 4.17
C TRP A 124 -13.37 -6.93 2.64
N ILE A 125 -14.57 -6.78 2.12
CA ILE A 125 -14.82 -6.37 0.74
C ILE A 125 -15.45 -4.98 0.82
N ASN A 126 -14.70 -3.96 0.41
CA ASN A 126 -14.97 -2.57 0.77
C ASN A 126 -15.06 -2.47 2.31
N GLU A 127 -16.21 -2.10 2.88
CA GLU A 127 -16.42 -2.01 4.33
C GLU A 127 -17.20 -3.21 4.90
N ALA A 128 -17.61 -4.18 4.06
CA ALA A 128 -18.33 -5.37 4.51
C ALA A 128 -17.36 -6.42 5.05
N ARG A 129 -17.45 -6.74 6.35
CA ARG A 129 -16.62 -7.71 7.03
C ARG A 129 -17.08 -9.15 6.82
N TYR A 130 -16.11 -10.05 6.64
CA TYR A 130 -16.25 -11.49 6.52
C TYR A 130 -15.32 -12.18 7.52
N ASP A 131 -15.90 -12.85 8.53
CA ASP A 131 -15.12 -13.60 9.50
C ASP A 131 -14.60 -14.90 8.90
N LEU A 132 -13.34 -15.23 9.16
CA LEU A 132 -12.71 -16.45 8.70
C LEU A 132 -12.85 -17.55 9.75
N PRO A 133 -13.17 -18.80 9.35
CA PRO A 133 -13.33 -19.89 10.30
C PRO A 133 -12.00 -20.25 10.96
N GLY A 134 -12.03 -20.38 12.29
CA GLY A 134 -10.91 -20.67 13.19
C GLY A 134 -11.19 -20.05 14.55
N ASP A 135 -10.57 -20.60 15.60
CA ASP A 135 -10.63 -20.05 16.94
C ASP A 135 -9.29 -19.35 17.24
N GLY A 136 -9.27 -18.05 17.05
CA GLY A 136 -8.04 -17.24 17.11
C GLY A 136 -7.25 -17.29 15.80
N GLY A 137 -6.32 -16.34 15.65
CA GLY A 137 -5.45 -16.25 14.47
C GLY A 137 -5.53 -14.92 13.76
N GLU A 138 -4.68 -14.76 12.77
CA GLU A 138 -4.53 -13.53 12.00
C GLU A 138 -4.57 -13.82 10.51
N ALA A 139 -5.20 -12.93 9.75
CA ALA A 139 -5.14 -12.90 8.31
C ALA A 139 -4.06 -11.90 7.90
N GLU A 140 -3.03 -12.37 7.19
CA GLU A 140 -1.81 -11.62 6.92
C GLU A 140 -1.74 -11.08 5.49
N ALA A 141 -2.28 -11.83 4.52
CA ALA A 141 -2.23 -11.45 3.12
C ALA A 141 -3.51 -11.83 2.40
N ILE A 142 -3.87 -11.05 1.38
CA ILE A 142 -5.08 -11.26 0.57
C ILE A 142 -4.79 -11.09 -0.92
N VAL A 143 -5.37 -11.96 -1.74
CA VAL A 143 -5.36 -11.85 -3.19
C VAL A 143 -6.70 -12.33 -3.76
N VAL A 144 -7.09 -11.80 -4.90
CA VAL A 144 -8.33 -12.15 -5.58
C VAL A 144 -8.04 -12.62 -7.00
N ASP A 145 -8.64 -13.74 -7.40
CA ASP A 145 -8.63 -14.24 -8.76
C ASP A 145 -10.06 -14.48 -9.24
N GLY A 146 -10.51 -13.65 -10.17
CA GLY A 146 -11.91 -13.62 -10.61
C GLY A 146 -12.85 -13.26 -9.46
N SER A 147 -13.67 -14.23 -9.03
CA SER A 147 -14.58 -14.10 -7.89
C SER A 147 -14.05 -14.76 -6.61
N ASP A 148 -12.93 -15.44 -6.69
CA ASP A 148 -12.37 -16.19 -5.56
C ASP A 148 -11.43 -15.32 -4.74
N VAL A 149 -11.68 -15.23 -3.44
CA VAL A 149 -10.86 -14.52 -2.46
C VAL A 149 -9.98 -15.53 -1.73
N TYR A 150 -8.68 -15.29 -1.73
CA TYR A 150 -7.68 -16.09 -1.03
C TYR A 150 -7.02 -15.25 0.06
N VAL A 151 -6.98 -15.78 1.26
CA VAL A 151 -6.36 -15.12 2.42
C VAL A 151 -5.35 -16.09 3.04
N ALA A 152 -4.12 -15.65 3.26
CA ALA A 152 -3.13 -16.43 4.01
C ALA A 152 -2.99 -15.89 5.42
N GLY A 153 -2.62 -16.78 6.36
CA GLY A 153 -2.41 -16.41 7.74
C GLY A 153 -2.13 -17.61 8.62
N TRP A 154 -2.49 -17.49 9.87
CA TRP A 154 -2.29 -18.55 10.86
C TRP A 154 -3.50 -18.67 11.81
N TYR A 155 -3.60 -19.82 12.44
CA TYR A 155 -4.65 -20.19 13.36
C TYR A 155 -4.11 -21.24 14.34
N ASN A 156 -4.31 -21.08 15.65
CA ASN A 156 -3.85 -22.04 16.66
C ASN A 156 -2.40 -22.53 16.47
N ASN A 157 -1.48 -21.62 16.21
CA ASN A 157 -0.05 -21.87 15.95
C ASN A 157 0.26 -22.68 14.69
N GLY A 158 -0.70 -22.81 13.75
CA GLY A 158 -0.49 -23.44 12.46
C GLY A 158 -0.76 -22.50 11.30
N SER A 159 0.08 -22.53 10.27
CA SER A 159 -0.15 -21.79 9.04
C SER A 159 -1.31 -22.39 8.24
N CYS A 160 -2.11 -21.52 7.67
CA CYS A 160 -3.24 -21.89 6.82
C CYS A 160 -3.45 -20.85 5.72
N TYR A 161 -4.32 -21.17 4.78
CA TYR A 161 -4.98 -20.20 3.93
C TYR A 161 -6.48 -20.48 3.89
N TRP A 162 -7.24 -19.46 3.51
CA TRP A 162 -8.68 -19.59 3.27
C TRP A 162 -8.97 -19.25 1.81
N LYS A 163 -9.89 -19.97 1.22
CA LYS A 163 -10.50 -19.66 -0.07
C LYS A 163 -12.00 -19.50 0.13
N ASN A 164 -12.54 -18.31 -0.11
CA ASN A 164 -13.98 -18.00 0.07
C ASN A 164 -14.50 -18.48 1.43
N GLN A 165 -13.77 -18.19 2.52
CA GLN A 165 -14.05 -18.62 3.89
C GLN A 165 -13.88 -20.15 4.15
N GLN A 166 -13.51 -20.95 3.18
CA GLN A 166 -13.12 -22.34 3.42
C GLN A 166 -11.64 -22.40 3.82
N LYS A 167 -11.35 -22.93 5.01
CA LYS A 167 -9.99 -23.06 5.55
C LYS A 167 -9.25 -24.29 4.98
N PHE A 168 -7.96 -24.11 4.69
CA PHE A 168 -7.02 -25.14 4.28
C PHE A 168 -5.77 -25.06 5.16
N ASP A 169 -5.54 -26.10 5.96
CA ASP A 169 -4.37 -26.17 6.84
C ASP A 169 -3.12 -26.55 6.02
N LEU A 170 -2.05 -25.77 6.20
CA LEU A 170 -0.73 -26.03 5.59
C LEU A 170 0.14 -26.82 6.56
N THR A 171 0.03 -26.52 7.86
CA THR A 171 0.70 -27.27 8.92
C THR A 171 -0.21 -27.38 10.14
N THR A 172 -0.14 -28.50 10.88
CA THR A 172 -0.99 -28.72 12.05
C THR A 172 -0.22 -28.93 13.36
N ASN A 173 1.11 -29.06 13.31
CA ASN A 173 1.89 -29.55 14.46
C ASN A 173 3.10 -28.70 14.82
N ALA A 174 3.21 -27.48 14.36
CA ALA A 174 4.35 -26.61 14.64
C ALA A 174 3.94 -25.14 14.69
N GLU A 175 4.68 -24.37 15.42
CA GLU A 175 4.61 -22.91 15.30
C GLU A 175 4.99 -22.50 13.89
N SER A 176 4.02 -22.05 13.12
CA SER A 176 4.19 -21.61 11.74
C SER A 176 3.20 -20.52 11.41
N GLN A 177 3.60 -19.62 10.54
CA GLN A 177 2.74 -18.52 10.06
C GLN A 177 2.93 -18.37 8.55
N ALA A 178 1.85 -18.03 7.87
CA ALA A 178 1.85 -17.68 6.46
C ALA A 178 1.67 -16.16 6.33
N PHE A 179 2.55 -15.49 5.58
CA PHE A 179 2.58 -14.03 5.44
C PHE A 179 2.29 -13.54 4.03
N ALA A 180 2.25 -14.44 3.07
CA ALA A 180 2.03 -14.08 1.69
C ALA A 180 1.18 -15.12 0.97
N VAL A 181 0.36 -14.67 0.04
CA VAL A 181 -0.39 -15.52 -0.88
C VAL A 181 -0.30 -14.95 -2.29
N GLY A 182 -0.21 -15.81 -3.28
CA GLY A 182 -0.21 -15.44 -4.69
C GLY A 182 -0.88 -16.52 -5.54
N ILE A 183 -1.44 -16.10 -6.67
CA ILE A 183 -2.12 -16.98 -7.61
C ILE A 183 -1.43 -16.84 -8.98
N ARG A 184 -1.16 -17.96 -9.63
CA ARG A 184 -0.73 -17.96 -11.03
C ARG A 184 -1.91 -18.09 -11.97
N SER A 185 -1.69 -17.72 -13.24
CA SER A 185 -2.69 -17.79 -14.31
C SER A 185 -3.25 -19.19 -14.58
N ASN A 186 -2.58 -20.25 -14.12
CA ASN A 186 -3.06 -21.63 -14.18
C ASN A 186 -3.90 -22.05 -12.96
N GLY A 187 -4.13 -21.13 -11.99
CA GLY A 187 -4.89 -21.39 -10.78
C GLY A 187 -4.10 -21.97 -9.62
N ASP A 188 -2.77 -22.14 -9.75
CA ASP A 188 -1.93 -22.59 -8.63
C ASP A 188 -1.86 -21.52 -7.54
N VAL A 189 -2.06 -21.94 -6.28
CA VAL A 189 -1.96 -21.10 -5.08
C VAL A 189 -0.58 -21.25 -4.47
N TYR A 190 0.09 -20.14 -4.23
CA TYR A 190 1.39 -20.07 -3.57
C TYR A 190 1.23 -19.37 -2.23
N VAL A 191 1.72 -19.99 -1.17
CA VAL A 191 1.70 -19.42 0.18
C VAL A 191 3.12 -19.37 0.70
N GLY A 192 3.55 -18.20 1.15
CA GLY A 192 4.87 -17.95 1.74
C GLY A 192 4.75 -17.72 3.24
N GLY A 193 5.70 -18.24 4.00
CA GLY A 193 5.71 -18.10 5.45
C GLY A 193 6.91 -18.78 6.10
N TYR A 194 6.82 -19.03 7.40
CA TYR A 194 7.84 -19.80 8.11
C TYR A 194 7.24 -21.00 8.83
N TYR A 195 8.12 -21.94 9.13
CA TYR A 195 7.84 -23.16 9.89
C TYR A 195 8.95 -23.35 10.93
N MET A 196 8.61 -23.37 12.22
CA MET A 196 9.55 -23.71 13.28
C MET A 196 9.43 -25.19 13.62
N ASN A 197 10.49 -25.93 13.33
CA ASN A 197 10.61 -27.31 13.76
C ASN A 197 11.34 -27.31 15.11
N ASN A 198 10.74 -27.90 16.16
CA ASN A 198 11.34 -28.05 17.48
C ASN A 198 12.58 -29.00 17.44
N HIS A 199 13.52 -28.77 16.55
CA HIS A 199 14.81 -29.44 16.59
C HIS A 199 15.81 -28.56 17.33
N HIS A 200 16.14 -28.98 18.54
CA HIS A 200 17.30 -28.51 19.30
C HIS A 200 18.52 -28.49 18.38
N TYR A 201 19.15 -27.32 18.23
CA TYR A 201 20.50 -27.26 17.71
C TYR A 201 21.43 -27.94 18.73
N TYR A 202 22.12 -29.01 18.30
CA TYR A 202 23.25 -29.60 19.00
C TYR A 202 24.54 -28.89 18.61
#